data_c31ed7ca40916c12eeea1322fe4c60e0
#
_entry.id   c31ed7ca40916c12eeea1322fe4c60e0
#
_cell.length_a   1.000
_cell.length_b   1.000
_cell.length_c   1.000
_cell.angle_alpha   90.00
_cell.angle_beta   90.00
_cell.angle_gamma   90.00
#
_symmetry.space_group_name_H-M   'P 1'
#
loop_
_entity.id
_entity.type
_entity.pdbx_description
1 polymer ?
#
loop_
_entity_poly.entity_id
_entity_poly.type
_entity_poly.pdbx_seq_one_letter_code
_entity_poly.pdbx_strand_id
1 'polypeptide(L)'
;LTLNVLGFLAYIYMRFSILRIPGMGLWAGAHLSIALCFLFVLLNISSAEPRFLLLVIGFIMLTHVMWLSASRYFFNRDRLSPFFVFLPALIVILVAISSRAAVALQWIEDGALFRLNYTMIFTTCAFYQLAIAKEFISYRSPRLITSVSVGYAFALLAVLSILKTITVPNSLPPLVVSSSAYSITTFVMIA
;
A
#
# COMPACT_ATOMS: atom_id res chain seq x y z
N LEU A 1 -5.35 8.75 9.48
CA LEU A 1 -4.14 9.57 9.48
C LEU A 1 -3.35 9.38 10.78
N THR A 2 -3.95 9.64 11.95
CA THR A 2 -3.30 9.61 13.27
C THR A 2 -2.57 8.29 13.55
N LEU A 3 -3.21 7.12 13.35
CA LEU A 3 -2.60 5.82 13.58
C LEU A 3 -1.35 5.59 12.73
N ASN A 4 -1.34 6.06 11.49
CA ASN A 4 -0.17 5.91 10.62
C ASN A 4 0.97 6.86 11.03
N VAL A 5 0.65 8.06 11.53
CA VAL A 5 1.66 8.96 12.10
C VAL A 5 2.26 8.37 13.38
N LEU A 6 1.43 7.81 14.25
CA LEU A 6 1.90 7.12 15.47
C LEU A 6 2.74 5.88 15.10
N GLY A 7 2.33 5.09 14.11
CA GLY A 7 3.12 3.98 13.59
C GLY A 7 4.48 4.42 13.08
N PHE A 8 4.54 5.49 12.28
CA PHE A 8 5.80 6.07 11.82
C PHE A 8 6.72 6.45 12.99
N LEU A 9 6.20 7.18 13.98
CA LEU A 9 6.98 7.60 15.14
C LEU A 9 7.46 6.40 15.96
N ALA A 10 6.61 5.39 16.17
CA ALA A 10 6.98 4.17 16.89
C ALA A 10 8.11 3.41 16.19
N TYR A 11 8.04 3.22 14.86
CA TYR A 11 9.09 2.54 14.11
C TYR A 11 10.40 3.33 14.05
N ILE A 12 10.32 4.66 13.96
CA ILE A 12 11.50 5.53 14.06
C ILE A 12 12.13 5.41 15.45
N TYR A 13 11.32 5.49 16.51
CA TYR A 13 11.81 5.31 17.87
C TYR A 13 12.49 3.94 18.06
N MET A 14 11.84 2.84 17.65
CA MET A 14 12.42 1.50 17.74
C MET A 14 13.75 1.39 16.95
N ARG A 15 13.85 2.03 15.79
CA ARG A 15 15.08 2.01 15.01
C ARG A 15 16.24 2.68 15.72
N PHE A 16 16.00 3.80 16.39
CA PHE A 16 17.08 4.60 16.97
C PHE A 16 17.36 4.30 18.43
N SER A 17 16.36 3.84 19.19
CA SER A 17 16.48 3.74 20.66
C SER A 17 16.72 2.33 21.19
N ILE A 18 16.15 1.28 20.61
CA ILE A 18 16.10 -0.02 21.27
C ILE A 18 16.70 -1.15 20.42
N LEU A 19 16.32 -1.25 19.17
CA LEU A 19 16.62 -2.40 18.34
C LEU A 19 17.03 -1.93 16.94
N ARG A 20 18.28 -2.14 16.57
CA ARG A 20 18.74 -1.91 15.19
C ARG A 20 18.20 -2.99 14.24
N ILE A 21 16.88 -3.21 14.25
CA ILE A 21 16.24 -4.24 13.43
C ILE A 21 16.31 -3.81 11.96
N PRO A 22 16.81 -4.70 11.08
CA PRO A 22 16.84 -4.43 9.65
C PRO A 22 15.44 -4.16 9.10
N GLY A 23 15.30 -3.18 8.21
CA GLY A 23 14.02 -2.87 7.57
C GLY A 23 13.10 -1.91 8.34
N MET A 24 13.34 -1.62 9.63
CA MET A 24 12.47 -0.72 10.43
C MET A 24 12.33 0.68 9.81
N GLY A 25 13.39 1.22 9.19
CA GLY A 25 13.30 2.50 8.49
C GLY A 25 12.36 2.47 7.29
N LEU A 26 12.28 1.33 6.59
CA LEU A 26 11.36 1.14 5.48
C LEU A 26 9.91 0.98 5.98
N TRP A 27 9.70 0.27 7.11
CA TRP A 27 8.40 0.21 7.77
C TRP A 27 7.91 1.60 8.17
N ALA A 28 8.77 2.39 8.81
CA ALA A 28 8.46 3.79 9.14
C ALA A 28 8.10 4.60 7.90
N GLY A 29 8.91 4.52 6.84
CA GLY A 29 8.66 5.20 5.57
C GLY A 29 7.32 4.79 4.93
N ALA A 30 6.94 3.51 5.02
CA ALA A 30 5.66 3.03 4.54
C ALA A 30 4.49 3.66 5.30
N HIS A 31 4.57 3.75 6.63
CA HIS A 31 3.54 4.42 7.43
C HIS A 31 3.44 5.91 7.15
N LEU A 32 4.57 6.59 6.93
CA LEU A 32 4.58 7.97 6.50
C LEU A 32 3.92 8.13 5.12
N SER A 33 4.24 7.24 4.17
CA SER A 33 3.62 7.25 2.83
C SER A 33 2.11 7.09 2.89
N ILE A 34 1.58 6.18 3.73
CA ILE A 34 0.13 6.05 3.94
C ILE A 34 -0.45 7.32 4.57
N ALA A 35 0.23 7.91 5.56
CA ALA A 35 -0.25 9.15 6.17
C ALA A 35 -0.35 10.28 5.14
N LEU A 36 0.65 10.42 4.27
CA LEU A 36 0.63 11.38 3.15
C LEU A 36 -0.47 11.03 2.13
N CYS A 37 -0.66 9.75 1.81
CA CYS A 37 -1.76 9.31 0.96
C CYS A 37 -3.11 9.81 1.51
N PHE A 38 -3.40 9.62 2.80
CA PHE A 38 -4.64 10.11 3.41
C PHE A 38 -4.75 11.63 3.40
N LEU A 39 -3.65 12.34 3.61
CA LEU A 39 -3.63 13.79 3.50
C LEU A 39 -4.04 14.24 2.09
N PHE A 40 -3.45 13.64 1.04
CA PHE A 40 -3.78 13.98 -0.34
C PHE A 40 -5.19 13.55 -0.75
N VAL A 41 -5.72 12.47 -0.17
CA VAL A 41 -7.14 12.12 -0.33
C VAL A 41 -8.04 13.20 0.23
N LEU A 42 -7.76 13.70 1.43
CA LEU A 42 -8.55 14.77 2.04
C LEU A 42 -8.46 16.06 1.23
N LEU A 43 -7.28 16.42 0.74
CA LEU A 43 -7.09 17.57 -0.13
C LEU A 43 -7.82 17.42 -1.48
N ASN A 44 -7.81 16.21 -2.05
CA ASN A 44 -8.55 15.94 -3.29
C ASN A 44 -10.07 16.07 -3.11
N ILE A 45 -10.60 15.59 -1.97
CA ILE A 45 -12.03 15.75 -1.65
C ILE A 45 -12.39 17.22 -1.49
N SER A 46 -11.52 18.04 -0.90
CA SER A 46 -11.78 19.46 -0.65
C SER A 46 -11.62 20.35 -1.87
N SER A 47 -10.71 20.00 -2.78
CA SER A 47 -10.34 20.85 -3.93
C SER A 47 -10.78 20.33 -5.30
N ALA A 48 -11.18 19.04 -5.37
CA ALA A 48 -11.53 18.33 -6.62
C ALA A 48 -10.41 18.37 -7.68
N GLU A 49 -9.13 18.50 -7.27
CA GLU A 49 -8.03 18.64 -8.21
C GLU A 49 -7.43 17.29 -8.63
N PRO A 50 -7.43 16.97 -9.95
CA PRO A 50 -6.96 15.67 -10.46
C PRO A 50 -5.50 15.34 -10.15
N ARG A 51 -4.65 16.34 -9.94
CA ARG A 51 -3.23 16.17 -9.60
C ARG A 51 -3.03 15.46 -8.26
N PHE A 52 -3.91 15.67 -7.29
CA PHE A 52 -3.84 14.97 -6.01
C PHE A 52 -4.09 13.47 -6.14
N LEU A 53 -4.90 13.05 -7.12
CA LEU A 53 -5.13 11.63 -7.37
C LEU A 53 -3.84 10.90 -7.79
N LEU A 54 -3.01 11.51 -8.63
CA LEU A 54 -1.72 10.91 -9.01
C LEU A 54 -0.77 10.78 -7.83
N LEU A 55 -0.75 11.77 -6.93
CA LEU A 55 0.02 11.69 -5.68
C LEU A 55 -0.49 10.57 -4.77
N VAL A 56 -1.81 10.44 -4.63
CA VAL A 56 -2.43 9.33 -3.87
C VAL A 56 -1.98 7.98 -4.43
N ILE A 57 -2.06 7.78 -5.74
CA ILE A 57 -1.60 6.55 -6.40
C ILE A 57 -0.12 6.31 -6.13
N GLY A 58 0.72 7.33 -6.30
CA GLY A 58 2.16 7.24 -6.05
C GLY A 58 2.48 6.82 -4.61
N PHE A 59 1.83 7.42 -3.62
CA PHE A 59 2.06 7.07 -2.22
C PHE A 59 1.51 5.69 -1.85
N ILE A 60 0.39 5.24 -2.43
CA ILE A 60 -0.10 3.87 -2.24
C ILE A 60 0.94 2.86 -2.78
N MET A 61 1.43 3.08 -3.98
CA MET A 61 2.43 2.18 -4.58
C MET A 61 3.74 2.19 -3.78
N LEU A 62 4.22 3.36 -3.39
CA LEU A 62 5.43 3.50 -2.58
C LEU A 62 5.32 2.76 -1.25
N THR A 63 4.17 2.84 -0.58
CA THR A 63 3.90 2.08 0.65
C THR A 63 4.10 0.59 0.45
N HIS A 64 3.51 0.01 -0.59
CA HIS A 64 3.58 -1.43 -0.83
C HIS A 64 4.99 -1.89 -1.20
N VAL A 65 5.71 -1.10 -1.99
CA VAL A 65 7.13 -1.32 -2.30
C VAL A 65 7.98 -1.31 -1.03
N MET A 66 7.76 -0.33 -0.15
CA MET A 66 8.49 -0.23 1.12
C MET A 66 8.15 -1.39 2.05
N TRP A 67 6.88 -1.80 2.19
CA TRP A 67 6.49 -2.94 3.01
C TRP A 67 7.11 -4.25 2.52
N LEU A 68 7.07 -4.53 1.22
CA LEU A 68 7.69 -5.73 0.67
C LEU A 68 9.20 -5.74 0.92
N SER A 69 9.87 -4.62 0.65
CA SER A 69 11.30 -4.49 0.87
C SER A 69 11.65 -4.64 2.35
N ALA A 70 10.89 -4.00 3.24
CA ALA A 70 11.08 -4.06 4.68
C ALA A 70 10.92 -5.48 5.22
N SER A 71 9.89 -6.22 4.76
CA SER A 71 9.65 -7.60 5.15
C SER A 71 10.84 -8.50 4.81
N ARG A 72 11.40 -8.35 3.63
CA ARG A 72 12.56 -9.14 3.21
C ARG A 72 13.81 -8.80 4.01
N TYR A 73 14.05 -7.50 4.28
CA TYR A 73 15.13 -7.08 5.17
C TYR A 73 14.95 -7.62 6.58
N PHE A 74 13.74 -7.59 7.10
CA PHE A 74 13.42 -8.09 8.43
C PHE A 74 13.74 -9.57 8.59
N PHE A 75 13.43 -10.39 7.57
CA PHE A 75 13.70 -11.83 7.57
C PHE A 75 15.10 -12.18 7.05
N ASN A 76 15.97 -11.19 6.86
CA ASN A 76 17.34 -11.40 6.34
C ASN A 76 17.37 -12.20 5.02
N ARG A 77 16.35 -11.99 4.16
CA ARG A 77 16.25 -12.62 2.85
C ARG A 77 17.06 -11.87 1.81
N ASP A 78 17.50 -12.56 0.78
CA ASP A 78 18.15 -11.92 -0.36
C ASP A 78 17.29 -10.81 -0.95
N ARG A 79 17.93 -9.72 -1.37
CA ARG A 79 17.24 -8.60 -2.01
C ARG A 79 16.63 -9.09 -3.31
N LEU A 80 15.32 -8.85 -3.48
CA LEU A 80 14.72 -8.99 -4.80
C LEU A 80 15.38 -7.99 -5.75
N SER A 81 15.48 -8.38 -7.02
CA SER A 81 15.87 -7.41 -8.04
C SER A 81 14.98 -6.17 -7.93
N PRO A 82 15.54 -4.96 -7.89
CA PRO A 82 14.74 -3.73 -7.88
C PRO A 82 13.68 -3.72 -8.97
N PHE A 83 14.00 -4.31 -10.13
CA PHE A 83 13.07 -4.44 -11.24
C PHE A 83 11.75 -5.13 -10.81
N PHE A 84 11.82 -6.29 -10.14
CA PHE A 84 10.62 -7.00 -9.69
C PHE A 84 9.85 -6.26 -8.60
N VAL A 85 10.55 -5.48 -7.78
CA VAL A 85 9.91 -4.71 -6.70
C VAL A 85 9.22 -3.47 -7.23
N PHE A 86 9.84 -2.74 -8.16
CA PHE A 86 9.35 -1.45 -8.63
C PHE A 86 8.50 -1.54 -9.90
N LEU A 87 8.68 -2.55 -10.74
CA LEU A 87 8.00 -2.65 -12.02
C LEU A 87 6.46 -2.61 -11.92
N PRO A 88 5.81 -3.38 -11.03
CA PRO A 88 4.35 -3.31 -10.93
C PRO A 88 3.85 -1.93 -10.53
N ALA A 89 4.53 -1.28 -9.58
CA ALA A 89 4.20 0.08 -9.16
C ALA A 89 4.39 1.09 -10.30
N LEU A 90 5.49 0.98 -11.04
CA LEU A 90 5.78 1.83 -12.19
C LEU A 90 4.73 1.69 -13.30
N ILE A 91 4.30 0.46 -13.60
CA ILE A 91 3.24 0.21 -14.58
C ILE A 91 1.95 0.93 -14.18
N VAL A 92 1.53 0.82 -12.91
CA VAL A 92 0.33 1.49 -12.42
C VAL A 92 0.43 3.00 -12.57
N ILE A 93 1.57 3.59 -12.21
CA ILE A 93 1.80 5.03 -12.32
C ILE A 93 1.78 5.47 -13.79
N LEU A 94 2.44 4.73 -14.68
CA LEU A 94 2.44 5.04 -16.12
C LEU A 94 1.04 4.93 -16.73
N VAL A 95 0.28 3.89 -16.36
CA VAL A 95 -1.11 3.76 -16.81
C VAL A 95 -1.96 4.91 -16.29
N ALA A 96 -1.80 5.32 -15.03
CA ALA A 96 -2.53 6.45 -14.47
C ALA A 96 -2.22 7.77 -15.19
N ILE A 97 -0.95 8.02 -15.53
CA ILE A 97 -0.55 9.22 -16.27
C ILE A 97 -1.08 9.15 -17.71
N SER A 98 -0.87 8.04 -18.42
CA SER A 98 -1.30 7.87 -19.82
C SER A 98 -2.81 7.96 -19.97
N SER A 99 -3.55 7.38 -19.03
CA SER A 99 -5.00 7.40 -19.07
C SER A 99 -5.56 8.81 -18.80
N ARG A 100 -4.89 9.62 -17.98
CA ARG A 100 -5.24 11.04 -17.82
C ARG A 100 -5.01 11.84 -19.11
N ALA A 101 -3.92 11.58 -19.81
CA ALA A 101 -3.66 12.19 -21.11
C ALA A 101 -4.75 11.78 -22.13
N ALA A 102 -5.15 10.51 -22.12
CA ALA A 102 -6.20 10.01 -23.03
C ALA A 102 -7.57 10.65 -22.75
N VAL A 103 -7.92 10.93 -21.50
CA VAL A 103 -9.14 11.70 -21.18
C VAL A 103 -9.03 13.14 -21.62
N ALA A 104 -7.90 13.79 -21.39
CA ALA A 104 -7.67 15.16 -21.84
C ALA A 104 -7.78 15.31 -23.38
N LEU A 105 -7.44 14.25 -24.10
CA LEU A 105 -7.58 14.15 -25.57
C LEU A 105 -8.97 13.61 -26.01
N GLN A 106 -9.88 13.39 -25.08
CA GLN A 106 -11.24 12.86 -25.34
C GLN A 106 -11.25 11.44 -25.99
N TRP A 107 -10.20 10.67 -25.82
CA TRP A 107 -10.13 9.29 -26.33
C TRP A 107 -10.83 8.26 -25.43
N ILE A 108 -10.97 8.57 -24.14
CA ILE A 108 -11.57 7.68 -23.14
C ILE A 108 -12.50 8.50 -22.24
N GLU A 109 -13.63 7.93 -21.88
CA GLU A 109 -14.54 8.53 -20.89
C GLU A 109 -13.97 8.47 -19.47
N ASP A 110 -14.24 9.49 -18.66
CA ASP A 110 -13.79 9.57 -17.25
C ASP A 110 -14.20 8.34 -16.42
N GLY A 111 -15.40 7.81 -16.64
CA GLY A 111 -15.89 6.64 -15.93
C GLY A 111 -15.11 5.34 -16.27
N ALA A 112 -14.70 5.17 -17.53
CA ALA A 112 -13.87 4.04 -17.96
C ALA A 112 -12.47 4.16 -17.39
N LEU A 113 -11.91 5.37 -17.41
CA LEU A 113 -10.63 5.70 -16.80
C LEU A 113 -10.60 5.36 -15.31
N PHE A 114 -11.61 5.80 -14.57
CA PHE A 114 -11.71 5.54 -13.14
C PHE A 114 -11.69 4.02 -12.86
N ARG A 115 -12.49 3.24 -13.57
CA ARG A 115 -12.52 1.78 -13.45
C ARG A 115 -11.18 1.13 -13.75
N LEU A 116 -10.52 1.54 -14.83
CA LEU A 116 -9.20 1.01 -15.20
C LEU A 116 -8.17 1.26 -14.12
N ASN A 117 -8.00 2.51 -13.71
CA ASN A 117 -7.03 2.89 -12.69
C ASN A 117 -7.31 2.20 -11.35
N TYR A 118 -8.58 2.14 -10.95
CA TYR A 118 -9.00 1.48 -9.74
C TYR A 118 -8.65 -0.01 -9.75
N THR A 119 -9.01 -0.72 -10.81
CA THR A 119 -8.70 -2.13 -10.98
C THR A 119 -7.19 -2.38 -10.94
N MET A 120 -6.40 -1.60 -11.68
CA MET A 120 -4.95 -1.72 -11.71
C MET A 120 -4.31 -1.49 -10.34
N ILE A 121 -4.75 -0.45 -9.62
CA ILE A 121 -4.23 -0.15 -8.28
C ILE A 121 -4.50 -1.32 -7.33
N PHE A 122 -5.75 -1.77 -7.22
CA PHE A 122 -6.10 -2.78 -6.23
C PHE A 122 -5.58 -4.18 -6.58
N THR A 123 -5.49 -4.54 -7.86
CA THR A 123 -4.82 -5.77 -8.29
C THR A 123 -3.34 -5.74 -7.93
N THR A 124 -2.66 -4.63 -8.16
CA THR A 124 -1.25 -4.48 -7.83
C THR A 124 -1.03 -4.46 -6.31
N CYS A 125 -1.90 -3.80 -5.54
CA CYS A 125 -1.87 -3.86 -4.08
C CYS A 125 -2.03 -5.31 -3.58
N ALA A 126 -2.99 -6.06 -4.13
CA ALA A 126 -3.19 -7.47 -3.78
C ALA A 126 -1.95 -8.32 -4.07
N PHE A 127 -1.30 -8.10 -5.21
CA PHE A 127 -0.03 -8.77 -5.53
C PHE A 127 1.04 -8.52 -4.48
N TYR A 128 1.29 -7.26 -4.10
CA TYR A 128 2.26 -6.93 -3.06
C TYR A 128 1.89 -7.52 -1.70
N GLN A 129 0.61 -7.43 -1.32
CA GLN A 129 0.10 -7.95 -0.05
C GLN A 129 0.27 -9.47 0.04
N LEU A 130 0.01 -10.22 -1.05
CA LEU A 130 0.27 -11.65 -1.11
C LEU A 130 1.76 -11.98 -1.04
N ALA A 131 2.61 -11.20 -1.71
CA ALA A 131 4.05 -11.37 -1.62
C ALA A 131 4.56 -11.15 -0.18
N ILE A 132 4.07 -10.12 0.51
CA ILE A 132 4.39 -9.84 1.92
C ILE A 132 3.85 -10.98 2.81
N ALA A 133 2.60 -11.39 2.63
CA ALA A 133 2.00 -12.50 3.38
C ALA A 133 2.85 -13.77 3.27
N LYS A 134 3.31 -14.10 2.06
CA LYS A 134 4.20 -15.24 1.82
C LYS A 134 5.50 -15.13 2.62
N GLU A 135 6.13 -13.96 2.68
CA GLU A 135 7.36 -13.77 3.46
C GLU A 135 7.11 -14.05 4.95
N PHE A 136 6.02 -13.54 5.51
CA PHE A 136 5.67 -13.73 6.92
C PHE A 136 5.25 -15.17 7.26
N ILE A 137 4.44 -15.82 6.41
CA ILE A 137 3.95 -17.19 6.64
C ILE A 137 5.06 -18.22 6.42
N SER A 138 5.95 -18.00 5.45
CA SER A 138 7.05 -18.92 5.15
C SER A 138 8.20 -18.85 6.17
N TYR A 139 8.21 -17.83 7.03
CA TYR A 139 9.22 -17.70 8.07
C TYR A 139 8.89 -18.58 9.28
N ARG A 140 9.50 -19.75 9.31
CA ARG A 140 9.34 -20.73 10.40
C ARG A 140 10.34 -20.42 11.52
N SER A 141 9.96 -19.57 12.46
CA SER A 141 10.66 -19.46 13.73
C SER A 141 9.71 -19.77 14.87
N PRO A 142 10.06 -20.69 15.79
CA PRO A 142 9.19 -21.01 16.92
C PRO A 142 8.96 -19.85 17.88
N ARG A 143 9.71 -18.76 17.74
CA ARG A 143 9.58 -17.55 18.57
C ARG A 143 8.67 -16.47 17.98
N LEU A 144 8.12 -16.67 16.80
CA LEU A 144 7.37 -15.65 16.06
C LEU A 144 5.97 -16.14 15.64
N ILE A 145 5.17 -16.58 16.61
CA ILE A 145 3.74 -16.86 16.39
C ILE A 145 3.05 -15.61 15.80
N THR A 146 3.47 -14.42 16.22
CA THR A 146 3.00 -13.13 15.70
C THR A 146 3.30 -12.94 14.21
N SER A 147 4.38 -13.51 13.65
CA SER A 147 4.69 -13.36 12.23
C SER A 147 3.63 -13.99 11.33
N VAL A 148 3.12 -15.14 11.73
CA VAL A 148 2.06 -15.85 10.98
C VAL A 148 0.76 -15.03 11.00
N SER A 149 0.42 -14.42 12.14
CA SER A 149 -0.76 -13.56 12.25
C SER A 149 -0.67 -12.33 11.34
N VAL A 150 0.51 -11.70 11.28
CA VAL A 150 0.77 -10.59 10.34
C VAL A 150 0.64 -11.07 8.89
N GLY A 151 1.17 -12.25 8.57
CA GLY A 151 1.02 -12.84 7.24
C GLY A 151 -0.45 -13.05 6.85
N TYR A 152 -1.27 -13.60 7.74
CA TYR A 152 -2.69 -13.74 7.50
C TYR A 152 -3.43 -12.40 7.38
N ALA A 153 -3.04 -11.37 8.14
CA ALA A 153 -3.59 -10.03 7.99
C ALA A 153 -3.32 -9.46 6.59
N PHE A 154 -2.11 -9.62 6.07
CA PHE A 154 -1.80 -9.23 4.69
C PHE A 154 -2.53 -10.07 3.64
N ALA A 155 -2.70 -11.38 3.86
CA ALA A 155 -3.50 -12.23 2.97
C ALA A 155 -4.97 -11.77 2.95
N LEU A 156 -5.55 -11.44 4.10
CA LEU A 156 -6.90 -10.89 4.19
C LEU A 156 -7.02 -9.54 3.46
N LEU A 157 -6.03 -8.65 3.61
CA LEU A 157 -5.99 -7.39 2.86
C LEU A 157 -5.96 -7.63 1.35
N ALA A 158 -5.21 -8.63 0.89
CA ALA A 158 -5.18 -8.99 -0.53
C ALA A 158 -6.54 -9.44 -1.03
N VAL A 159 -7.25 -10.28 -0.27
CA VAL A 159 -8.63 -10.71 -0.59
C VAL A 159 -9.55 -9.49 -0.65
N LEU A 160 -9.48 -8.59 0.34
CA LEU A 160 -10.29 -7.35 0.33
C LEU A 160 -9.94 -6.44 -0.85
N SER A 161 -8.68 -6.37 -1.25
CA SER A 161 -8.26 -5.63 -2.44
C SER A 161 -8.84 -6.23 -3.73
N ILE A 162 -8.83 -7.56 -3.87
CA ILE A 162 -9.45 -8.25 -4.99
C ILE A 162 -10.98 -8.05 -5.00
N LEU A 163 -11.63 -8.21 -3.86
CA LEU A 163 -13.07 -7.99 -3.75
C LEU A 163 -13.46 -6.57 -4.19
N LYS A 164 -12.65 -5.57 -3.87
CA LYS A 164 -12.87 -4.19 -4.32
C LYS A 164 -12.81 -4.06 -5.84
N THR A 165 -11.94 -4.78 -6.54
CA THR A 165 -11.92 -4.74 -8.00
C THR A 165 -13.22 -5.24 -8.62
N ILE A 166 -13.92 -6.14 -7.93
CA ILE A 166 -15.17 -6.76 -8.40
C ILE A 166 -16.39 -5.92 -8.02
N THR A 167 -16.39 -5.34 -6.80
CA THR A 167 -17.59 -4.73 -6.21
C THR A 167 -17.79 -3.25 -6.52
N VAL A 168 -16.81 -2.59 -7.12
CA VAL A 168 -16.84 -1.14 -7.38
C VAL A 168 -17.17 -0.79 -8.83
N PRO A 169 -18.37 -1.03 -9.33
CA PRO A 169 -18.89 -0.23 -10.41
C PRO A 169 -19.79 0.93 -9.98
N ASN A 170 -20.45 0.89 -8.81
CA ASN A 170 -21.65 1.71 -8.63
C ASN A 170 -21.88 2.37 -7.26
N SER A 171 -20.99 2.31 -6.29
CA SER A 171 -21.30 2.89 -4.98
C SER A 171 -20.11 3.48 -4.23
N LEU A 172 -20.29 4.65 -3.65
CA LEU A 172 -19.52 5.38 -2.63
C LEU A 172 -17.98 5.39 -2.74
N PRO A 173 -17.34 6.48 -2.38
CA PRO A 173 -15.89 6.63 -2.58
C PRO A 173 -15.13 5.48 -1.89
N PRO A 174 -14.49 4.61 -2.68
CA PRO A 174 -13.86 3.37 -2.22
C PRO A 174 -12.70 3.58 -1.23
N LEU A 175 -12.29 4.82 -1.07
CA LEU A 175 -11.23 5.25 -0.18
C LEU A 175 -11.58 5.15 1.32
N VAL A 176 -12.87 5.27 1.69
CA VAL A 176 -13.29 5.19 3.10
C VAL A 176 -13.14 3.77 3.64
N VAL A 177 -13.50 2.76 2.86
CA VAL A 177 -13.39 1.34 3.27
C VAL A 177 -11.93 0.86 3.31
N SER A 178 -11.07 1.38 2.42
CA SER A 178 -9.64 1.05 2.45
C SER A 178 -8.92 1.64 3.65
N SER A 179 -9.33 2.83 4.10
CA SER A 179 -8.71 3.48 5.26
C SER A 179 -8.85 2.66 6.54
N SER A 180 -10.02 2.08 6.77
CA SER A 180 -10.27 1.23 7.95
C SER A 180 -9.46 -0.07 7.91
N ALA A 181 -9.37 -0.73 6.75
CA ALA A 181 -8.59 -1.96 6.61
C ALA A 181 -7.09 -1.70 6.85
N TYR A 182 -6.53 -0.62 6.30
CA TYR A 182 -5.14 -0.24 6.57
C TYR A 182 -4.90 0.13 8.04
N SER A 183 -5.86 0.78 8.69
CA SER A 183 -5.76 1.10 10.12
C SER A 183 -5.76 -0.16 10.99
N ILE A 184 -6.60 -1.14 10.69
CA ILE A 184 -6.63 -2.44 11.38
C ILE A 184 -5.30 -3.17 11.19
N THR A 185 -4.75 -3.20 9.98
CA THR A 185 -3.46 -3.85 9.72
C THR A 185 -2.32 -3.18 10.48
N THR A 186 -2.32 -1.85 10.52
CA THR A 186 -1.34 -1.09 11.32
C THR A 186 -1.43 -1.46 12.79
N PHE A 187 -2.65 -1.56 13.33
CA PHE A 187 -2.88 -1.96 14.72
C PHE A 187 -2.36 -3.38 15.01
N VAL A 188 -2.67 -4.34 14.13
CA VAL A 188 -2.21 -5.74 14.26
C VAL A 188 -0.68 -5.85 14.17
N MET A 189 -0.01 -4.96 13.44
CA MET A 189 1.46 -4.97 13.35
C MET A 189 2.16 -4.33 14.54
N ILE A 190 1.49 -3.48 15.31
CA ILE A 190 2.05 -2.80 16.48
C ILE A 190 1.82 -3.63 17.75
N ALA A 191 0.76 -4.43 17.80
CA ALA A 191 0.42 -5.32 18.90
C ALA A 191 1.26 -6.60 18.89
#